data_0be31fb971eb5a44a79f17f376e455fc
#
_entry.id   0be31fb971eb5a44a79f17f376e455fc
#
_cell.length_a   1.000
_cell.length_b   1.000
_cell.length_c   1.000
_cell.angle_alpha   90.00
_cell.angle_beta   90.00
_cell.angle_gamma   90.00
#
_symmetry.space_group_name_H-M   'P 1'
#
loop_
_entity.id
_entity.type
_entity.pdbx_description
1 polymer ?
#
loop_
_entity_poly.entity_id
_entity_poly.type
_entity_poly.pdbx_seq_one_letter_code
_entity_poly.pdbx_strand_id
1 'polypeptide(L)'
;MPTPSSTKSYAAVLPPPGPSWAGSLMGISLLSSLLKIHGFPVVADFFFALAVVVAIVIIGGWLIYRSPSFKTEVMPAWAMLSMGLIALGTASPVVLGDDLWGFMFVCWSIGTAVGLVAYSLYITAILRSKAGTPTFAWGLPLVTPMVASTSAAQLHEHFELPAMLWVSFGLFLLTLASAPAVFTRVYFYYFGPKAQGIPLMATPTSWIPLGMVGQSTAAAQLIGASFGSKTAITMGIIYGIIMGIFTIPLGAIAHFVFYRAVFKGATYSPTWWASTFPVGTLSLGAHFLSQSTGVEWFNYFSLYLIALMLFHVIVSTIAGTIAVMRRIVGKLKSQLA
;
A
#
# COMPACT_ATOMS: atom_id res chain seq x y z
N MET A 1 -18.63 1.22 -45.51
CA MET A 1 -18.89 1.50 -44.10
C MET A 1 -18.42 0.28 -43.31
N PRO A 2 -17.42 0.38 -42.42
CA PRO A 2 -17.02 -0.74 -41.58
C PRO A 2 -18.06 -0.86 -40.46
N THR A 3 -18.57 -2.09 -40.27
CA THR A 3 -19.45 -2.49 -39.17
C THR A 3 -18.82 -2.19 -37.82
N PRO A 4 -19.58 -1.68 -36.84
CA PRO A 4 -19.03 -1.42 -35.51
C PRO A 4 -18.63 -2.76 -34.88
N SER A 5 -17.33 -2.90 -34.60
CA SER A 5 -16.78 -4.02 -33.87
C SER A 5 -17.49 -4.14 -32.51
N SER A 6 -18.07 -5.30 -32.25
CA SER A 6 -18.68 -5.66 -30.98
C SER A 6 -17.69 -5.32 -29.85
N THR A 7 -18.01 -4.33 -29.03
CA THR A 7 -17.34 -4.08 -27.75
C THR A 7 -17.56 -5.31 -26.87
N LYS A 8 -16.63 -6.29 -26.96
CA LYS A 8 -16.54 -7.35 -25.94
C LYS A 8 -16.29 -6.65 -24.61
N SER A 9 -17.33 -6.57 -23.79
CA SER A 9 -17.23 -6.19 -22.39
C SER A 9 -16.28 -7.18 -21.72
N TYR A 10 -15.02 -6.77 -21.54
CA TYR A 10 -14.09 -7.47 -20.66
C TYR A 10 -14.55 -7.26 -19.22
N ALA A 11 -15.56 -8.02 -18.79
CA ALA A 11 -15.88 -8.13 -17.39
C ALA A 11 -14.63 -8.73 -16.72
N ALA A 12 -13.91 -7.92 -15.94
CA ALA A 12 -12.74 -8.38 -15.24
C ALA A 12 -13.14 -9.55 -14.34
N VAL A 13 -12.58 -10.73 -14.60
CA VAL A 13 -12.81 -11.90 -13.76
C VAL A 13 -12.17 -11.61 -12.41
N LEU A 14 -12.99 -11.31 -11.39
CA LEU A 14 -12.50 -11.08 -10.04
C LEU A 14 -11.79 -12.34 -9.52
N PRO A 15 -10.59 -12.22 -8.92
CA PRO A 15 -9.92 -13.34 -8.29
C PRO A 15 -10.74 -13.86 -7.10
N PRO A 16 -10.56 -15.13 -6.68
CA PRO A 16 -11.11 -15.62 -5.43
C PRO A 16 -10.54 -14.82 -4.24
N PRO A 17 -11.22 -14.86 -3.06
CA PRO A 17 -10.69 -14.25 -1.85
C PRO A 17 -9.29 -14.78 -1.54
N GLY A 18 -8.36 -13.89 -1.22
CA GLY A 18 -6.96 -14.23 -0.97
C GLY A 18 -6.02 -13.02 -1.10
N PRO A 19 -4.70 -13.23 -1.17
CA PRO A 19 -3.68 -12.18 -1.23
C PRO A 19 -3.91 -11.09 -2.28
N SER A 20 -4.55 -11.39 -3.40
CA SER A 20 -4.89 -10.39 -4.44
C SER A 20 -5.83 -9.28 -3.95
N TRP A 21 -6.52 -9.47 -2.84
CA TRP A 21 -7.39 -8.49 -2.20
C TRP A 21 -6.74 -7.74 -1.03
N ALA A 22 -5.49 -8.07 -0.69
CA ALA A 22 -4.84 -7.54 0.51
C ALA A 22 -4.56 -6.03 0.46
N GLY A 23 -4.69 -5.39 -0.70
CA GLY A 23 -4.73 -3.93 -0.79
C GLY A 23 -5.84 -3.30 0.07
N SER A 24 -7.00 -3.97 0.22
CA SER A 24 -8.07 -3.54 1.12
C SER A 24 -7.65 -3.63 2.59
N LEU A 25 -6.99 -4.72 2.99
CA LEU A 25 -6.47 -4.87 4.35
C LEU A 25 -5.46 -3.77 4.69
N MET A 26 -4.51 -3.50 3.78
CA MET A 26 -3.52 -2.44 3.95
C MET A 26 -4.18 -1.07 4.16
N GLY A 27 -5.12 -0.71 3.26
CA GLY A 27 -5.79 0.58 3.29
C GLY A 27 -6.66 0.76 4.52
N ILE A 28 -7.50 -0.21 4.85
CA ILE A 28 -8.43 -0.13 5.98
C ILE A 28 -7.69 -0.10 7.32
N SER A 29 -6.63 -0.92 7.49
CA SER A 29 -5.81 -0.93 8.71
C SER A 29 -5.09 0.40 8.93
N LEU A 30 -4.47 0.96 7.89
CA LEU A 30 -3.78 2.25 8.01
C LEU A 30 -4.77 3.40 8.28
N LEU A 31 -5.95 3.37 7.63
CA LEU A 31 -7.00 4.37 7.87
C LEU A 31 -7.44 4.35 9.33
N SER A 32 -7.61 3.17 9.95
CA SER A 32 -7.98 3.08 11.36
C SER A 32 -6.94 3.73 12.27
N SER A 33 -5.64 3.48 12.04
CA SER A 33 -4.56 4.11 12.80
C SER A 33 -4.57 5.62 12.65
N LEU A 34 -4.66 6.13 11.42
CA LEU A 34 -4.65 7.56 11.14
C LEU A 34 -5.84 8.28 11.76
N LEU A 35 -7.03 7.69 11.72
CA LEU A 35 -8.22 8.23 12.37
C LEU A 35 -8.05 8.30 13.89
N LYS A 36 -7.46 7.29 14.52
CA LYS A 36 -7.18 7.29 15.97
C LYS A 36 -6.20 8.39 16.35
N ILE A 37 -5.09 8.49 15.63
CA ILE A 37 -4.03 9.50 15.85
C ILE A 37 -4.60 10.93 15.74
N HIS A 38 -5.57 11.15 14.84
CA HIS A 38 -6.17 12.48 14.62
C HIS A 38 -7.47 12.72 15.42
N GLY A 39 -7.75 11.90 16.45
CA GLY A 39 -8.83 12.16 17.40
C GLY A 39 -10.20 11.68 16.99
N PHE A 40 -10.31 10.71 16.07
CA PHE A 40 -11.58 10.08 15.65
C PHE A 40 -11.70 8.63 16.15
N PRO A 41 -11.68 8.37 17.49
CA PRO A 41 -11.54 7.01 18.03
C PRO A 41 -12.67 6.07 17.62
N VAL A 42 -13.92 6.50 17.68
CA VAL A 42 -15.09 5.65 17.34
C VAL A 42 -15.03 5.16 15.89
N VAL A 43 -14.65 6.07 14.97
CA VAL A 43 -14.52 5.72 13.54
C VAL A 43 -13.30 4.84 13.32
N ALA A 44 -12.21 5.07 14.05
CA ALA A 44 -11.02 4.23 14.04
C ALA A 44 -11.33 2.79 14.47
N ASP A 45 -12.06 2.61 15.57
CA ASP A 45 -12.48 1.31 16.09
C ASP A 45 -13.32 0.54 15.07
N PHE A 46 -14.25 1.22 14.39
CA PHE A 46 -15.05 0.63 13.31
C PHE A 46 -14.17 0.12 12.16
N PHE A 47 -13.23 0.95 11.66
CA PHE A 47 -12.35 0.54 10.56
C PHE A 47 -11.37 -0.54 10.99
N PHE A 48 -10.92 -0.56 12.24
CA PHE A 48 -10.09 -1.64 12.77
C PHE A 48 -10.86 -2.97 12.78
N ALA A 49 -12.08 -3.00 13.31
CA ALA A 49 -12.94 -4.19 13.29
C ALA A 49 -13.17 -4.68 11.85
N LEU A 50 -13.42 -3.76 10.91
CA LEU A 50 -13.54 -4.10 9.49
C LEU A 50 -12.23 -4.68 8.93
N ALA A 51 -11.06 -4.15 9.30
CA ALA A 51 -9.76 -4.69 8.88
C ALA A 51 -9.56 -6.13 9.38
N VAL A 52 -9.95 -6.43 10.62
CA VAL A 52 -9.90 -7.80 11.16
C VAL A 52 -10.78 -8.75 10.35
N VAL A 53 -12.02 -8.36 10.03
CA VAL A 53 -12.93 -9.15 9.18
C VAL A 53 -12.32 -9.38 7.79
N VAL A 54 -11.77 -8.34 7.18
CA VAL A 54 -11.09 -8.44 5.87
C VAL A 54 -9.89 -9.38 5.94
N ALA A 55 -9.09 -9.33 7.00
CA ALA A 55 -7.96 -10.25 7.20
C ALA A 55 -8.43 -11.72 7.28
N ILE A 56 -9.49 -11.99 8.05
CA ILE A 56 -10.09 -13.33 8.18
C ILE A 56 -10.57 -13.82 6.80
N VAL A 57 -11.28 -12.99 6.03
CA VAL A 57 -11.77 -13.33 4.69
C VAL A 57 -10.62 -13.60 3.72
N ILE A 58 -9.56 -12.79 3.75
CA ILE A 58 -8.39 -12.96 2.86
C ILE A 58 -7.64 -14.25 3.21
N ILE A 59 -7.32 -14.46 4.48
CA ILE A 59 -6.56 -15.63 4.94
C ILE A 59 -7.40 -16.90 4.77
N GLY A 60 -8.64 -16.90 5.24
CA GLY A 60 -9.56 -18.02 5.11
C GLY A 60 -9.85 -18.37 3.65
N GLY A 61 -10.06 -17.35 2.81
CA GLY A 61 -10.24 -17.53 1.38
C GLY A 61 -9.01 -18.16 0.72
N TRP A 62 -7.81 -17.70 1.06
CA TRP A 62 -6.59 -18.32 0.54
C TRP A 62 -6.43 -19.78 1.01
N LEU A 63 -6.76 -20.08 2.27
CA LEU A 63 -6.72 -21.46 2.77
C LEU A 63 -7.66 -22.39 2.01
N ILE A 64 -8.81 -21.88 1.56
CA ILE A 64 -9.81 -22.67 0.80
C ILE A 64 -9.41 -22.76 -0.67
N TYR A 65 -9.12 -21.62 -1.32
CA TYR A 65 -8.94 -21.57 -2.78
C TYR A 65 -7.49 -21.74 -3.23
N ARG A 66 -6.50 -21.63 -2.31
CA ARG A 66 -5.06 -21.70 -2.60
C ARG A 66 -4.63 -20.79 -3.76
N SER A 67 -5.29 -19.64 -3.90
CA SER A 67 -5.06 -18.66 -4.98
C SER A 67 -4.76 -17.27 -4.42
N PRO A 68 -3.72 -16.58 -4.93
CA PRO A 68 -2.73 -17.07 -5.89
C PRO A 68 -1.76 -18.08 -5.27
N SER A 69 -1.19 -18.94 -6.12
CA SER A 69 -0.09 -19.83 -5.70
C SER A 69 1.16 -19.01 -5.34
N PHE A 70 2.09 -19.61 -4.59
CA PHE A 70 3.34 -18.94 -4.21
C PHE A 70 4.38 -19.07 -5.34
N LYS A 71 4.27 -18.18 -6.36
CA LYS A 71 5.16 -18.13 -7.54
C LYS A 71 5.65 -16.70 -7.77
N THR A 72 6.79 -16.56 -8.42
CA THR A 72 7.46 -15.27 -8.64
C THR A 72 6.55 -14.24 -9.32
N GLU A 73 5.77 -14.63 -10.30
CA GLU A 73 4.91 -13.73 -11.10
C GLU A 73 3.79 -13.08 -10.25
N VAL A 74 3.42 -13.71 -9.14
CA VAL A 74 2.34 -13.25 -8.25
C VAL A 74 2.86 -12.71 -6.90
N MET A 75 4.16 -12.52 -6.78
CA MET A 75 4.77 -11.91 -5.56
C MET A 75 4.21 -10.51 -5.22
N PRO A 76 3.77 -9.66 -6.17
CA PRO A 76 3.07 -8.44 -5.80
C PRO A 76 1.84 -8.65 -4.90
N ALA A 77 1.07 -9.72 -5.10
CA ALA A 77 -0.07 -10.06 -4.23
C ALA A 77 0.37 -10.50 -2.82
N TRP A 78 1.46 -11.29 -2.73
CA TRP A 78 2.03 -11.72 -1.45
C TRP A 78 2.66 -10.56 -0.69
N ALA A 79 3.28 -9.62 -1.39
CA ALA A 79 3.78 -8.38 -0.82
C ALA A 79 2.65 -7.53 -0.23
N MET A 80 1.51 -7.42 -0.92
CA MET A 80 0.32 -6.74 -0.37
C MET A 80 -0.19 -7.44 0.89
N LEU A 81 -0.24 -8.78 0.92
CA LEU A 81 -0.63 -9.51 2.14
C LEU A 81 0.35 -9.26 3.28
N SER A 82 1.65 -9.30 3.00
CA SER A 82 2.71 -8.97 3.97
C SER A 82 2.48 -7.58 4.58
N MET A 83 2.39 -6.56 3.74
CA MET A 83 2.16 -5.17 4.19
C MET A 83 0.82 -5.02 4.91
N GLY A 84 -0.22 -5.75 4.48
CA GLY A 84 -1.52 -5.76 5.13
C GLY A 84 -1.47 -6.34 6.55
N LEU A 85 -0.72 -7.42 6.76
CA LEU A 85 -0.51 -8.00 8.09
C LEU A 85 0.29 -7.04 8.99
N ILE A 86 1.35 -6.42 8.47
CA ILE A 86 2.14 -5.43 9.21
C ILE A 86 1.25 -4.23 9.58
N ALA A 87 0.45 -3.72 8.64
CA ALA A 87 -0.44 -2.59 8.89
C ALA A 87 -1.53 -2.92 9.93
N LEU A 88 -2.11 -4.13 9.89
CA LEU A 88 -3.07 -4.59 10.90
C LEU A 88 -2.40 -4.71 12.28
N GLY A 89 -1.21 -5.30 12.32
CA GLY A 89 -0.41 -5.38 13.54
C GLY A 89 -0.11 -4.00 14.13
N THR A 90 0.36 -3.07 13.30
CA THR A 90 0.68 -1.70 13.74
C THR A 90 -0.57 -0.94 14.20
N ALA A 91 -1.72 -1.17 13.57
CA ALA A 91 -2.98 -0.55 13.98
C ALA A 91 -3.48 -1.04 15.36
N SER A 92 -3.13 -2.26 15.75
CA SER A 92 -3.69 -2.88 16.95
C SER A 92 -3.33 -2.12 18.25
N PRO A 93 -2.09 -1.81 18.60
CA PRO A 93 -1.79 -1.03 19.80
C PRO A 93 -2.26 0.44 19.68
N VAL A 94 -2.21 1.01 18.48
CA VAL A 94 -2.67 2.39 18.23
C VAL A 94 -4.16 2.54 18.51
N VAL A 95 -4.98 1.58 18.09
CA VAL A 95 -6.44 1.67 18.18
C VAL A 95 -6.97 1.12 19.49
N LEU A 96 -6.49 -0.07 19.92
CA LEU A 96 -7.04 -0.81 21.04
C LEU A 96 -6.23 -0.68 22.36
N GLY A 97 -4.98 -0.21 22.29
CA GLY A 97 -4.15 0.04 23.46
C GLY A 97 -2.95 -0.90 23.61
N ASP A 98 -2.15 -0.61 24.63
CA ASP A 98 -0.78 -1.13 24.78
C ASP A 98 -0.68 -2.65 24.98
N ASP A 99 -1.72 -3.33 25.38
CA ASP A 99 -1.71 -4.80 25.55
C ASP A 99 -1.48 -5.55 24.22
N LEU A 100 -1.60 -4.87 23.09
CA LEU A 100 -1.51 -5.49 21.76
C LEU A 100 -0.16 -5.35 21.07
N TRP A 101 0.87 -4.83 21.73
CA TRP A 101 2.23 -4.79 21.15
C TRP A 101 2.79 -6.18 20.83
N GLY A 102 2.46 -7.19 21.63
CA GLY A 102 2.81 -8.58 21.33
C GLY A 102 2.17 -9.08 20.03
N PHE A 103 0.90 -8.73 19.77
CA PHE A 103 0.23 -9.04 18.52
C PHE A 103 0.86 -8.29 17.34
N MET A 104 1.19 -7.01 17.51
CA MET A 104 1.93 -6.25 16.51
C MET A 104 3.26 -6.93 16.16
N PHE A 105 4.03 -7.37 17.16
CA PHE A 105 5.31 -8.05 16.95
C PHE A 105 5.14 -9.34 16.13
N VAL A 106 4.12 -10.15 16.41
CA VAL A 106 3.81 -11.38 15.66
C VAL A 106 3.43 -11.05 14.22
N CYS A 107 2.51 -10.11 13.99
CA CYS A 107 2.11 -9.68 12.66
C CYS A 107 3.27 -9.09 11.86
N TRP A 108 4.12 -8.29 12.50
CA TRP A 108 5.33 -7.75 11.92
C TRP A 108 6.31 -8.85 11.52
N SER A 109 6.55 -9.82 12.38
CA SER A 109 7.50 -10.93 12.13
C SER A 109 7.05 -11.77 10.94
N ILE A 110 5.79 -12.20 10.91
CA ILE A 110 5.23 -12.99 9.81
C ILE A 110 5.20 -12.17 8.53
N GLY A 111 4.68 -10.94 8.60
CA GLY A 111 4.61 -10.05 7.45
C GLY A 111 5.99 -9.76 6.87
N THR A 112 6.97 -9.42 7.70
CA THR A 112 8.35 -9.14 7.26
C THR A 112 9.00 -10.36 6.62
N ALA A 113 8.84 -11.55 7.18
CA ALA A 113 9.37 -12.79 6.59
C ALA A 113 8.78 -13.05 5.20
N VAL A 114 7.45 -13.01 5.04
CA VAL A 114 6.79 -13.16 3.74
C VAL A 114 7.21 -12.05 2.77
N GLY A 115 7.31 -10.82 3.24
CA GLY A 115 7.70 -9.66 2.45
C GLY A 115 9.13 -9.74 1.93
N LEU A 116 10.09 -10.17 2.76
CA LEU A 116 11.49 -10.35 2.34
C LEU A 116 11.65 -11.49 1.33
N VAL A 117 10.88 -12.57 1.46
CA VAL A 117 10.84 -13.63 0.44
C VAL A 117 10.28 -13.08 -0.87
N ALA A 118 9.15 -12.34 -0.82
CA ALA A 118 8.56 -11.72 -1.99
C ALA A 118 9.53 -10.72 -2.64
N TYR A 119 10.20 -9.87 -1.85
CA TYR A 119 11.24 -8.96 -2.31
C TYR A 119 12.37 -9.70 -3.04
N SER A 120 12.97 -10.72 -2.40
CA SER A 120 14.13 -11.44 -2.92
C SER A 120 13.83 -12.15 -4.22
N LEU A 121 12.69 -12.82 -4.31
CA LEU A 121 12.26 -13.50 -5.52
C LEU A 121 11.99 -12.51 -6.66
N TYR A 122 11.33 -11.40 -6.34
CA TYR A 122 10.89 -10.47 -7.36
C TYR A 122 12.01 -9.57 -7.88
N ILE A 123 12.88 -9.05 -7.00
CA ILE A 123 14.05 -8.27 -7.43
C ILE A 123 14.97 -9.13 -8.29
N THR A 124 15.15 -10.41 -7.95
CA THR A 124 15.92 -11.35 -8.76
C THR A 124 15.29 -11.54 -10.15
N ALA A 125 13.94 -11.62 -10.22
CA ALA A 125 13.25 -11.72 -11.50
C ALA A 125 13.41 -10.45 -12.35
N ILE A 126 13.35 -9.25 -11.72
CA ILE A 126 13.60 -7.98 -12.42
C ILE A 126 15.02 -7.92 -12.99
N LEU A 127 16.02 -8.23 -12.15
CA LEU A 127 17.43 -8.21 -12.55
C LEU A 127 17.75 -9.21 -13.68
N ARG A 128 17.06 -10.35 -13.67
CA ARG A 128 17.20 -11.39 -14.71
C ARG A 128 16.24 -11.18 -15.91
N SER A 129 15.55 -10.04 -15.99
CA SER A 129 14.56 -9.73 -17.03
C SER A 129 13.44 -10.77 -17.17
N LYS A 130 13.09 -11.44 -16.07
CA LYS A 130 12.03 -12.46 -15.98
C LYS A 130 10.73 -11.96 -15.35
N ALA A 131 10.67 -10.69 -14.93
CA ALA A 131 9.47 -10.11 -14.31
C ALA A 131 8.39 -9.67 -15.31
N GLY A 132 8.60 -9.88 -16.61
CA GLY A 132 7.68 -9.46 -17.68
C GLY A 132 7.81 -7.98 -18.01
N THR A 133 6.71 -7.37 -18.49
CA THR A 133 6.67 -5.94 -18.83
C THR A 133 6.67 -5.06 -17.58
N PRO A 134 7.38 -3.92 -17.59
CA PRO A 134 7.39 -3.00 -16.46
C PRO A 134 5.99 -2.53 -16.10
N THR A 135 5.64 -2.63 -14.81
CA THR A 135 4.39 -2.12 -14.25
C THR A 135 4.64 -1.48 -12.89
N PHE A 136 3.79 -0.55 -12.45
CA PHE A 136 3.90 0.04 -11.12
C PHE A 136 3.77 -1.01 -9.99
N ALA A 137 3.07 -2.12 -10.25
CA ALA A 137 2.97 -3.23 -9.31
C ALA A 137 4.33 -3.91 -9.00
N TRP A 138 5.36 -3.70 -9.84
CA TRP A 138 6.73 -4.12 -9.53
C TRP A 138 7.26 -3.50 -8.23
N GLY A 139 6.75 -2.33 -7.87
CA GLY A 139 7.11 -1.65 -6.63
C GLY A 139 6.59 -2.32 -5.37
N LEU A 140 5.49 -3.08 -5.42
CA LEU A 140 4.86 -3.66 -4.22
C LEU A 140 5.84 -4.52 -3.39
N PRO A 141 6.55 -5.52 -3.96
CA PRO A 141 7.53 -6.27 -3.20
C PRO A 141 8.70 -5.41 -2.71
N LEU A 142 9.09 -4.38 -3.48
CA LEU A 142 10.25 -3.55 -3.17
C LEU A 142 9.99 -2.51 -2.07
N VAL A 143 8.72 -2.11 -1.89
CA VAL A 143 8.31 -1.18 -0.82
C VAL A 143 8.00 -1.91 0.48
N THR A 144 7.76 -3.21 0.45
CA THR A 144 7.45 -4.01 1.65
C THR A 144 8.49 -3.86 2.77
N PRO A 145 9.82 -3.90 2.52
CA PRO A 145 10.79 -3.67 3.58
C PRO A 145 10.66 -2.28 4.23
N MET A 146 10.22 -1.26 3.49
CA MET A 146 9.99 0.09 4.05
C MET A 146 8.84 0.09 5.05
N VAL A 147 7.74 -0.64 4.77
CA VAL A 147 6.63 -0.77 5.71
C VAL A 147 7.09 -1.49 6.98
N ALA A 148 7.85 -2.58 6.82
CA ALA A 148 8.44 -3.31 7.94
C ALA A 148 9.43 -2.45 8.75
N SER A 149 10.18 -1.56 8.10
CA SER A 149 11.10 -0.61 8.72
C SER A 149 10.37 0.33 9.69
N THR A 150 9.29 0.95 9.24
CA THR A 150 8.50 1.88 10.07
C THR A 150 8.00 1.19 11.35
N SER A 151 7.45 -0.01 11.22
CA SER A 151 6.95 -0.78 12.37
C SER A 151 8.08 -1.30 13.27
N ALA A 152 9.25 -1.65 12.70
CA ALA A 152 10.41 -2.03 13.51
C ALA A 152 10.94 -0.88 14.37
N ALA A 153 10.90 0.37 13.89
CA ALA A 153 11.24 1.54 14.69
C ALA A 153 10.28 1.73 15.87
N GLN A 154 8.98 1.52 15.67
CA GLN A 154 7.97 1.57 16.74
C GLN A 154 8.15 0.43 17.75
N LEU A 155 8.47 -0.79 17.29
CA LEU A 155 8.78 -1.92 18.17
C LEU A 155 10.06 -1.68 18.97
N HIS A 156 11.07 -1.00 18.37
CA HIS A 156 12.25 -0.56 19.10
C HIS A 156 11.89 0.38 20.25
N GLU A 157 11.09 1.39 19.95
CA GLU A 157 10.68 2.41 20.94
C GLU A 157 9.92 1.77 22.11
N HIS A 158 8.97 0.86 21.81
CA HIS A 158 8.15 0.25 22.87
C HIS A 158 8.90 -0.80 23.69
N PHE A 159 9.66 -1.70 23.06
CA PHE A 159 10.35 -2.80 23.74
C PHE A 159 11.80 -2.47 24.13
N GLU A 160 12.29 -1.27 23.84
CA GLU A 160 13.67 -0.83 24.07
C GLU A 160 14.72 -1.82 23.49
N LEU A 161 14.43 -2.40 22.32
CA LEU A 161 15.28 -3.40 21.66
C LEU A 161 16.21 -2.74 20.62
N PRO A 162 17.50 -2.50 20.91
CA PRO A 162 18.43 -1.84 19.98
C PRO A 162 18.56 -2.56 18.63
N ALA A 163 18.43 -3.88 18.62
CA ALA A 163 18.48 -4.68 17.39
C ALA A 163 17.37 -4.27 16.42
N MET A 164 16.17 -3.91 16.90
CA MET A 164 15.04 -3.49 16.05
C MET A 164 15.31 -2.17 15.33
N LEU A 165 16.06 -1.24 15.95
CA LEU A 165 16.48 -0.01 15.29
C LEU A 165 17.39 -0.29 14.09
N TRP A 166 18.39 -1.17 14.26
CA TRP A 166 19.27 -1.55 13.15
C TRP A 166 18.55 -2.35 12.07
N VAL A 167 17.59 -3.21 12.43
CA VAL A 167 16.72 -3.90 11.49
C VAL A 167 15.88 -2.87 10.71
N SER A 168 15.27 -1.90 11.41
CA SER A 168 14.53 -0.80 10.79
C SER A 168 15.37 -0.06 9.78
N PHE A 169 16.57 0.37 10.16
CA PHE A 169 17.48 1.09 9.28
C PHE A 169 17.93 0.25 8.07
N GLY A 170 18.24 -1.04 8.27
CA GLY A 170 18.60 -1.95 7.19
C GLY A 170 17.46 -2.15 6.17
N LEU A 171 16.23 -2.33 6.64
CA LEU A 171 15.04 -2.46 5.79
C LEU A 171 14.73 -1.17 5.02
N PHE A 172 14.93 -0.01 5.64
CA PHE A 172 14.84 1.31 5.01
C PHE A 172 15.83 1.42 3.83
N LEU A 173 17.11 1.11 4.08
CA LEU A 173 18.14 1.15 3.05
C LEU A 173 17.89 0.15 1.91
N LEU A 174 17.36 -1.03 2.23
CA LEU A 174 17.05 -2.07 1.23
C LEU A 174 16.02 -1.55 0.20
N THR A 175 14.98 -0.86 0.66
CA THR A 175 14.00 -0.22 -0.25
C THR A 175 14.64 0.91 -1.05
N LEU A 176 15.41 1.79 -0.41
CA LEU A 176 16.04 2.92 -1.09
C LEU A 176 17.03 2.48 -2.17
N ALA A 177 17.72 1.38 -1.96
CA ALA A 177 18.67 0.84 -2.93
C ALA A 177 17.99 0.28 -4.20
N SER A 178 16.71 -0.11 -4.13
CA SER A 178 16.03 -0.84 -5.21
C SER A 178 14.84 -0.10 -5.82
N ALA A 179 13.93 0.38 -5.00
CA ALA A 179 12.64 0.90 -5.47
C ALA A 179 12.75 2.15 -6.36
N PRO A 180 13.59 3.17 -6.07
CA PRO A 180 13.72 4.33 -6.93
C PRO A 180 14.16 3.98 -8.35
N ALA A 181 15.15 3.10 -8.50
CA ALA A 181 15.65 2.67 -9.80
C ALA A 181 14.56 1.93 -10.60
N VAL A 182 13.80 1.05 -9.93
CA VAL A 182 12.70 0.32 -10.56
C VAL A 182 11.56 1.25 -10.96
N PHE A 183 11.13 2.17 -10.09
CA PHE A 183 10.09 3.14 -10.45
C PHE A 183 10.54 4.05 -11.60
N THR A 184 11.79 4.51 -11.61
CA THR A 184 12.34 5.27 -12.73
C THR A 184 12.19 4.49 -14.04
N ARG A 185 12.57 3.20 -14.05
CA ARG A 185 12.39 2.32 -15.23
C ARG A 185 10.93 2.22 -15.65
N VAL A 186 9.99 2.09 -14.71
CA VAL A 186 8.54 2.02 -14.99
C VAL A 186 8.02 3.33 -15.56
N TYR A 187 8.43 4.48 -15.01
CA TYR A 187 8.07 5.79 -15.56
C TYR A 187 8.61 5.99 -16.99
N PHE A 188 9.85 5.63 -17.25
CA PHE A 188 10.41 5.67 -18.61
C PHE A 188 9.66 4.76 -19.59
N TYR A 189 9.20 3.59 -19.13
CA TYR A 189 8.41 2.68 -19.96
C TYR A 189 7.05 3.26 -20.34
N TYR A 190 6.37 3.96 -19.42
CA TYR A 190 5.03 4.48 -19.67
C TYR A 190 5.00 5.91 -20.23
N PHE A 191 6.00 6.74 -19.96
CA PHE A 191 6.00 8.16 -20.28
C PHE A 191 7.24 8.61 -21.05
N GLY A 192 8.21 7.74 -21.31
CA GLY A 192 9.42 8.04 -22.07
C GLY A 192 9.18 8.19 -23.58
N PRO A 193 10.24 8.39 -24.37
CA PRO A 193 10.14 8.65 -25.82
C PRO A 193 9.43 7.53 -26.62
N LYS A 194 9.43 6.30 -26.12
CA LYS A 194 8.76 5.13 -26.70
C LYS A 194 7.60 4.65 -25.83
N ALA A 195 6.86 5.61 -25.24
CA ALA A 195 5.81 5.32 -24.28
C ALA A 195 4.77 4.31 -24.78
N GLN A 196 4.49 3.28 -23.99
CA GLN A 196 3.49 2.26 -24.31
C GLN A 196 2.08 2.64 -23.82
N GLY A 197 1.95 3.70 -23.01
CA GLY A 197 0.72 4.03 -22.30
C GLY A 197 0.41 3.04 -21.18
N ILE A 198 -0.33 3.48 -20.18
CA ILE A 198 -0.75 2.60 -19.07
C ILE A 198 -2.04 1.90 -19.47
N PRO A 199 -2.11 0.56 -19.44
CA PRO A 199 -3.35 -0.17 -19.67
C PRO A 199 -4.46 0.31 -18.72
N LEU A 200 -5.68 0.46 -19.20
CA LEU A 200 -6.80 1.05 -18.45
C LEU A 200 -7.00 0.41 -17.09
N MET A 201 -6.91 -0.92 -17.01
CA MET A 201 -7.06 -1.69 -15.76
C MET A 201 -5.86 -1.60 -14.81
N ALA A 202 -4.70 -1.14 -15.29
CA ALA A 202 -3.49 -0.96 -14.49
C ALA A 202 -3.34 0.47 -13.96
N THR A 203 -4.18 1.41 -14.39
CA THR A 203 -4.08 2.82 -13.99
C THR A 203 -4.14 3.06 -12.48
N PRO A 204 -4.91 2.31 -11.67
CA PRO A 204 -4.90 2.49 -10.22
C PRO A 204 -3.54 2.23 -9.59
N THR A 205 -2.70 1.40 -10.21
CA THR A 205 -1.36 1.10 -9.68
C THR A 205 -0.38 2.28 -9.78
N SER A 206 -0.71 3.34 -10.54
CA SER A 206 0.10 4.57 -10.61
C SER A 206 0.25 5.29 -9.27
N TRP A 207 -0.58 4.96 -8.27
CA TRP A 207 -0.47 5.45 -6.90
C TRP A 207 0.67 4.81 -6.10
N ILE A 208 1.15 3.62 -6.48
CA ILE A 208 2.12 2.83 -5.70
C ILE A 208 3.44 3.59 -5.41
N PRO A 209 4.03 4.37 -6.34
CA PRO A 209 5.23 5.15 -6.05
C PRO A 209 5.06 6.15 -4.90
N LEU A 210 3.86 6.73 -4.74
CA LEU A 210 3.54 7.61 -3.61
C LEU A 210 3.59 6.88 -2.27
N GLY A 211 3.28 5.58 -2.27
CA GLY A 211 3.41 4.72 -1.10
C GLY A 211 4.86 4.64 -0.60
N MET A 212 5.83 4.55 -1.51
CA MET A 212 7.25 4.62 -1.14
C MET A 212 7.60 5.99 -0.55
N VAL A 213 7.17 7.07 -1.20
CA VAL A 213 7.46 8.44 -0.76
C VAL A 213 6.95 8.70 0.65
N GLY A 214 5.67 8.42 0.90
CA GLY A 214 5.04 8.63 2.21
C GLY A 214 5.63 7.74 3.29
N GLN A 215 5.76 6.45 3.00
CA GLN A 215 6.26 5.46 3.97
C GLN A 215 7.72 5.72 4.34
N SER A 216 8.57 6.08 3.36
CA SER A 216 9.97 6.42 3.65
C SER A 216 10.10 7.72 4.43
N THR A 217 9.23 8.69 4.21
CA THR A 217 9.15 9.90 5.04
C THR A 217 8.84 9.54 6.49
N ALA A 218 7.83 8.71 6.73
CA ALA A 218 7.48 8.24 8.08
C ALA A 218 8.63 7.47 8.73
N ALA A 219 9.24 6.52 8.01
CA ALA A 219 10.36 5.72 8.50
C ALA A 219 11.58 6.59 8.87
N ALA A 220 11.93 7.57 8.02
CA ALA A 220 13.06 8.47 8.27
C ALA A 220 12.88 9.31 9.54
N GLN A 221 11.64 9.77 9.81
CA GLN A 221 11.33 10.52 11.04
C GLN A 221 11.48 9.62 12.28
N LEU A 222 10.88 8.43 12.26
CA LEU A 222 10.95 7.49 13.38
C LEU A 222 12.38 7.00 13.63
N ILE A 223 13.13 6.62 12.60
CA ILE A 223 14.53 6.20 12.73
C ILE A 223 15.38 7.35 13.27
N GLY A 224 15.19 8.57 12.76
CA GLY A 224 15.91 9.76 13.23
C GLY A 224 15.65 10.05 14.71
N ALA A 225 14.39 9.97 15.14
CA ALA A 225 13.99 10.10 16.53
C ALA A 225 14.59 9.01 17.42
N SER A 226 14.54 7.74 16.98
CA SER A 226 15.05 6.59 17.73
C SER A 226 16.58 6.61 17.89
N PHE A 227 17.33 7.16 16.92
CA PHE A 227 18.78 7.41 17.11
C PHE A 227 19.07 8.55 18.11
N GLY A 228 18.10 9.42 18.42
CA GLY A 228 18.15 10.43 19.47
C GLY A 228 19.16 11.56 19.25
N SER A 229 19.96 11.53 18.18
CA SER A 229 20.93 12.59 17.91
C SER A 229 20.29 13.72 17.09
N LYS A 230 20.67 14.98 17.40
CA LYS A 230 20.20 16.14 16.62
C LYS A 230 20.48 16.01 15.13
N THR A 231 21.61 15.42 14.77
CA THR A 231 21.98 15.17 13.36
C THR A 231 21.03 14.17 12.69
N ALA A 232 20.72 13.05 13.35
CA ALA A 232 19.81 12.04 12.80
C ALA A 232 18.40 12.59 12.61
N ILE A 233 17.88 13.33 13.58
CA ILE A 233 16.58 14.02 13.48
C ILE A 233 16.57 14.99 12.30
N THR A 234 17.61 15.84 12.20
CA THR A 234 17.72 16.82 11.10
C THR A 234 17.79 16.12 9.73
N MET A 235 18.53 15.02 9.62
CA MET A 235 18.60 14.22 8.38
C MET A 235 17.22 13.62 8.02
N GLY A 236 16.47 13.13 9.00
CA GLY A 236 15.10 12.67 8.81
C GLY A 236 14.18 13.77 8.27
N ILE A 237 14.24 14.97 8.86
CA ILE A 237 13.45 16.13 8.40
C ILE A 237 13.81 16.53 6.97
N ILE A 238 15.10 16.68 6.65
CA ILE A 238 15.55 17.04 5.29
C ILE A 238 15.07 15.99 4.29
N TYR A 239 15.24 14.71 4.61
CA TYR A 239 14.75 13.61 3.78
C TYR A 239 13.24 13.71 3.54
N GLY A 240 12.45 13.91 4.60
CA GLY A 240 11.00 14.03 4.51
C GLY A 240 10.54 15.21 3.66
N ILE A 241 11.21 16.37 3.75
CA ILE A 241 10.94 17.54 2.90
C ILE A 241 11.24 17.24 1.44
N ILE A 242 12.37 16.60 1.14
CA ILE A 242 12.74 16.19 -0.24
C ILE A 242 11.69 15.24 -0.80
N MET A 243 11.27 14.23 -0.04
CA MET A 243 10.21 13.30 -0.45
C MET A 243 8.87 14.02 -0.63
N GLY A 244 8.56 15.00 0.20
CA GLY A 244 7.38 15.85 0.07
C GLY A 244 7.34 16.58 -1.29
N ILE A 245 8.48 17.08 -1.79
CA ILE A 245 8.57 17.70 -3.11
C ILE A 245 8.23 16.69 -4.22
N PHE A 246 8.71 15.45 -4.12
CA PHE A 246 8.39 14.40 -5.09
C PHE A 246 6.90 14.01 -5.07
N THR A 247 6.19 14.20 -3.96
CA THR A 247 4.75 13.96 -3.85
C THR A 247 3.96 14.76 -4.89
N ILE A 248 4.38 15.98 -5.23
CA ILE A 248 3.65 16.88 -6.13
C ILE A 248 3.54 16.29 -7.55
N PRO A 249 4.63 16.04 -8.27
CA PRO A 249 4.53 15.50 -9.64
C PRO A 249 3.98 14.07 -9.66
N LEU A 250 4.37 13.21 -8.72
CA LEU A 250 3.88 11.84 -8.67
C LEU A 250 2.38 11.79 -8.36
N GLY A 251 1.91 12.63 -7.44
CA GLY A 251 0.50 12.77 -7.11
C GLY A 251 -0.33 13.30 -8.28
N ALA A 252 0.16 14.33 -8.98
CA ALA A 252 -0.50 14.86 -10.16
C ALA A 252 -0.65 13.79 -11.26
N ILE A 253 0.40 13.02 -11.53
CA ILE A 253 0.35 11.92 -12.50
C ILE A 253 -0.66 10.84 -12.06
N ALA A 254 -0.61 10.41 -10.79
CA ALA A 254 -1.48 9.36 -10.28
C ALA A 254 -2.96 9.78 -10.36
N HIS A 255 -3.29 11.01 -9.93
CA HIS A 255 -4.64 11.56 -10.04
C HIS A 255 -5.11 11.62 -11.50
N PHE A 256 -4.32 12.25 -12.37
CA PHE A 256 -4.70 12.40 -13.76
C PHE A 256 -4.93 11.06 -14.44
N VAL A 257 -4.00 10.12 -14.29
CA VAL A 257 -4.05 8.80 -14.92
C VAL A 257 -5.24 7.99 -14.40
N PHE A 258 -5.43 7.92 -13.09
CA PHE A 258 -6.48 7.12 -12.47
C PHE A 258 -7.88 7.69 -12.77
N TYR A 259 -8.13 8.96 -12.47
CA TYR A 259 -9.47 9.54 -12.67
C TYR A 259 -9.86 9.63 -14.14
N ARG A 260 -8.90 9.96 -15.03
CA ARG A 260 -9.17 9.86 -16.47
C ARG A 260 -9.61 8.47 -16.89
N ALA A 261 -9.03 7.41 -16.32
CA ALA A 261 -9.43 6.03 -16.60
C ALA A 261 -10.83 5.73 -16.07
N VAL A 262 -11.17 6.18 -14.87
CA VAL A 262 -12.51 6.04 -14.28
C VAL A 262 -13.55 6.72 -15.18
N PHE A 263 -13.31 7.95 -15.61
CA PHE A 263 -14.20 8.68 -16.54
C PHE A 263 -14.30 8.03 -17.92
N LYS A 264 -13.30 7.24 -18.34
CA LYS A 264 -13.34 6.43 -19.55
C LYS A 264 -14.00 5.06 -19.37
N GLY A 265 -14.63 4.80 -18.22
CA GLY A 265 -15.34 3.56 -17.94
C GLY A 265 -14.44 2.40 -17.52
N ALA A 266 -13.29 2.66 -16.89
CA ALA A 266 -12.48 1.59 -16.30
C ALA A 266 -13.33 0.76 -15.33
N THR A 267 -13.41 -0.56 -15.58
CA THR A 267 -14.14 -1.46 -14.71
C THR A 267 -13.37 -1.71 -13.42
N TYR A 268 -14.09 -1.98 -12.33
CA TYR A 268 -13.49 -2.29 -11.05
C TYR A 268 -12.61 -3.55 -11.11
N SER A 269 -11.47 -3.48 -10.46
CA SER A 269 -10.63 -4.62 -10.09
C SER A 269 -10.01 -4.39 -8.71
N PRO A 270 -9.49 -5.42 -8.03
CA PRO A 270 -8.83 -5.25 -6.73
C PRO A 270 -7.67 -4.24 -6.74
N THR A 271 -7.13 -3.90 -7.92
CA THR A 271 -6.08 -2.88 -8.06
C THR A 271 -6.55 -1.47 -7.68
N TRP A 272 -7.85 -1.18 -7.61
CA TRP A 272 -8.38 0.11 -7.15
C TRP A 272 -7.93 0.43 -5.72
N TRP A 273 -7.73 -0.59 -4.88
CA TRP A 273 -7.18 -0.44 -3.54
C TRP A 273 -5.73 0.08 -3.52
N ALA A 274 -5.02 0.04 -4.65
CA ALA A 274 -3.69 0.63 -4.75
C ALA A 274 -3.66 2.15 -4.58
N SER A 275 -4.80 2.84 -4.62
CA SER A 275 -4.90 4.28 -4.34
C SER A 275 -5.08 4.60 -2.84
N THR A 276 -5.41 3.63 -1.99
CA THR A 276 -5.72 3.88 -0.58
C THR A 276 -4.47 3.94 0.29
N PHE A 277 -3.70 2.86 0.36
CA PHE A 277 -2.52 2.76 1.20
C PHE A 277 -1.47 3.85 0.90
N PRO A 278 -1.12 4.15 -0.37
CA PRO A 278 -0.18 5.23 -0.69
C PRO A 278 -0.62 6.61 -0.16
N VAL A 279 -1.89 6.94 -0.28
CA VAL A 279 -2.42 8.20 0.29
C VAL A 279 -2.32 8.20 1.81
N GLY A 280 -2.63 7.07 2.45
CA GLY A 280 -2.48 6.92 3.90
C GLY A 280 -1.02 7.05 4.36
N THR A 281 -0.07 6.49 3.62
CA THR A 281 1.36 6.62 3.98
C THR A 281 1.87 8.05 3.81
N LEU A 282 1.38 8.80 2.82
CA LEU A 282 1.65 10.24 2.71
C LEU A 282 1.11 11.00 3.91
N SER A 283 -0.11 10.67 4.37
CA SER A 283 -0.70 11.25 5.57
C SER A 283 0.17 10.95 6.80
N LEU A 284 0.60 9.69 6.97
CA LEU A 284 1.47 9.27 8.07
C LEU A 284 2.81 10.02 8.04
N GLY A 285 3.44 10.11 6.87
CA GLY A 285 4.68 10.85 6.67
C GLY A 285 4.55 12.34 7.00
N ALA A 286 3.45 12.97 6.58
CA ALA A 286 3.15 14.36 6.90
C ALA A 286 2.90 14.57 8.41
N HIS A 287 2.19 13.63 9.06
CA HIS A 287 1.97 13.67 10.50
C HIS A 287 3.30 13.65 11.29
N PHE A 288 4.18 12.68 11.01
CA PHE A 288 5.47 12.60 11.69
C PHE A 288 6.37 13.80 11.37
N LEU A 289 6.30 14.32 10.13
CA LEU A 289 7.04 15.54 9.78
C LEU A 289 6.52 16.76 10.56
N SER A 290 5.20 16.87 10.81
CA SER A 290 4.63 17.87 11.70
C SER A 290 5.18 17.75 13.11
N GLN A 291 5.24 16.55 13.67
CA GLN A 291 5.78 16.30 15.00
C GLN A 291 7.27 16.65 15.10
N SER A 292 8.07 16.28 14.10
CA SER A 292 9.51 16.53 14.10
C SER A 292 9.89 18.00 13.89
N THR A 293 9.05 18.76 13.17
CA THR A 293 9.33 20.17 12.81
C THR A 293 8.58 21.19 13.66
N GLY A 294 7.46 20.78 14.30
CA GLY A 294 6.51 21.69 14.95
C GLY A 294 5.68 22.54 13.96
N VAL A 295 5.73 22.25 12.65
CA VAL A 295 5.01 23.01 11.63
C VAL A 295 3.62 22.41 11.42
N GLU A 296 2.58 23.11 11.89
CA GLU A 296 1.19 22.65 11.85
C GLU A 296 0.65 22.42 10.44
N TRP A 297 1.18 23.11 9.44
CA TRP A 297 0.76 22.92 8.05
C TRP A 297 0.83 21.45 7.60
N PHE A 298 1.85 20.71 8.03
CA PHE A 298 1.97 19.29 7.72
C PHE A 298 0.87 18.46 8.37
N ASN A 299 0.38 18.86 9.55
CA ASN A 299 -0.76 18.20 10.19
C ASN A 299 -2.07 18.45 9.44
N TYR A 300 -2.31 19.68 8.98
CA TYR A 300 -3.48 19.98 8.12
C TYR A 300 -3.41 19.21 6.79
N PHE A 301 -2.23 19.10 6.22
CA PHE A 301 -2.03 18.30 5.01
C PHE A 301 -2.28 16.80 5.27
N SER A 302 -1.86 16.28 6.43
CA SER A 302 -2.18 14.91 6.87
C SER A 302 -3.69 14.68 6.94
N LEU A 303 -4.45 15.60 7.54
CA LEU A 303 -5.92 15.54 7.63
C LEU A 303 -6.59 15.55 6.25
N TYR A 304 -6.12 16.41 5.33
CA TYR A 304 -6.58 16.40 3.94
C TYR A 304 -6.38 15.04 3.27
N LEU A 305 -5.22 14.43 3.47
CA LEU A 305 -4.91 13.11 2.92
C LEU A 305 -5.74 12.00 3.55
N ILE A 306 -6.12 12.09 4.83
CA ILE A 306 -7.08 11.17 5.46
C ILE A 306 -8.44 11.27 4.77
N ALA A 307 -8.94 12.47 4.52
CA ALA A 307 -10.20 12.66 3.82
C ALA A 307 -10.16 12.07 2.39
N LEU A 308 -9.06 12.28 1.66
CA LEU A 308 -8.85 11.69 0.34
C LEU A 308 -8.76 10.16 0.42
N MET A 309 -8.05 9.62 1.41
CA MET A 309 -7.95 8.18 1.64
C MET A 309 -9.32 7.56 1.93
N LEU A 310 -10.10 8.19 2.82
CA LEU A 310 -11.47 7.77 3.14
C LEU A 310 -12.35 7.75 1.89
N PHE A 311 -12.27 8.77 1.05
CA PHE A 311 -12.95 8.80 -0.24
C PHE A 311 -12.56 7.60 -1.12
N HIS A 312 -11.26 7.30 -1.26
CA HIS A 312 -10.81 6.15 -2.04
C HIS A 312 -11.26 4.81 -1.46
N VAL A 313 -11.26 4.67 -0.11
CA VAL A 313 -11.76 3.47 0.57
C VAL A 313 -13.26 3.28 0.29
N ILE A 314 -14.07 4.32 0.41
CA ILE A 314 -15.51 4.27 0.14
C ILE A 314 -15.77 3.89 -1.32
N VAL A 315 -15.13 4.57 -2.27
CA VAL A 315 -15.30 4.32 -3.70
C VAL A 315 -14.88 2.90 -4.07
N SER A 316 -13.73 2.43 -3.56
CA SER A 316 -13.24 1.06 -3.82
C SER A 316 -14.16 0.00 -3.21
N THR A 317 -14.72 0.25 -2.02
CA THR A 317 -15.67 -0.65 -1.35
C THR A 317 -16.98 -0.74 -2.14
N ILE A 318 -17.58 0.40 -2.51
CA ILE A 318 -18.84 0.44 -3.26
C ILE A 318 -18.67 -0.26 -4.62
N ALA A 319 -17.63 0.13 -5.37
CA ALA A 319 -17.36 -0.46 -6.70
C ALA A 319 -17.07 -1.96 -6.61
N GLY A 320 -16.33 -2.40 -5.58
CA GLY A 320 -16.04 -3.80 -5.31
C GLY A 320 -17.30 -4.60 -4.97
N THR A 321 -18.15 -4.08 -4.09
CA THR A 321 -19.43 -4.70 -3.72
C THR A 321 -20.33 -4.89 -4.94
N ILE A 322 -20.49 -3.85 -5.76
CA ILE A 322 -21.27 -3.91 -7.00
C ILE A 322 -20.71 -4.97 -7.95
N ALA A 323 -19.39 -5.03 -8.11
CA ALA A 323 -18.74 -6.02 -8.99
C ALA A 323 -18.96 -7.46 -8.51
N VAL A 324 -18.85 -7.70 -7.20
CA VAL A 324 -19.11 -9.02 -6.59
C VAL A 324 -20.58 -9.41 -6.74
N MET A 325 -21.52 -8.50 -6.46
CA MET A 325 -22.96 -8.77 -6.63
C MET A 325 -23.32 -9.10 -8.07
N ARG A 326 -22.82 -8.36 -9.06
CA ARG A 326 -23.02 -8.65 -10.48
C ARG A 326 -22.52 -10.04 -10.86
N ARG A 327 -21.38 -10.47 -10.31
CA ARG A 327 -20.85 -11.83 -10.54
C ARG A 327 -21.75 -12.91 -9.95
N ILE A 328 -22.27 -12.72 -8.74
CA ILE A 328 -23.18 -13.67 -8.08
C ILE A 328 -24.47 -13.81 -8.89
N VAL A 329 -25.11 -12.71 -9.24
CA VAL A 329 -26.35 -12.68 -10.03
C VAL A 329 -26.13 -13.32 -11.41
N GLY A 330 -25.00 -13.03 -12.06
CA GLY A 330 -24.66 -13.65 -13.35
C GLY A 330 -24.53 -15.18 -13.27
N LYS A 331 -23.90 -15.71 -12.21
CA LYS A 331 -23.79 -17.15 -11.97
C LYS A 331 -25.16 -17.80 -11.71
N LEU A 332 -26.00 -17.17 -10.87
CA LEU A 332 -27.35 -17.69 -10.59
C LEU A 332 -28.22 -17.78 -11.87
N LYS A 333 -28.17 -16.75 -12.72
CA LYS A 333 -28.89 -16.76 -14.01
C LYS A 333 -28.40 -17.87 -14.94
N SER A 334 -27.07 -18.14 -14.98
CA SER A 334 -26.52 -19.23 -15.82
C SER A 334 -26.79 -20.63 -15.28
N GLN A 335 -27.20 -20.78 -14.02
CA GLN A 335 -27.60 -22.08 -13.44
C GLN A 335 -29.11 -22.36 -13.60
N LEU A 336 -29.90 -21.31 -13.85
CA LEU A 336 -31.35 -21.38 -14.04
C LEU A 336 -31.76 -21.44 -15.51
N ALA A 337 -30.83 -21.18 -16.44
CA ALA A 337 -30.99 -21.31 -17.88
C ALA A 337 -30.47 -22.67 -18.39
#